data_5baf49ddf27b17631d66bb5f623f26f0
#
_entry.id   5baf49ddf27b17631d66bb5f623f26f0
#
_cell.length_a   1.000
_cell.length_b   1.000
_cell.length_c   1.000
_cell.angle_alpha   90.00
_cell.angle_beta   90.00
_cell.angle_gamma   90.00
#
_symmetry.space_group_name_H-M   'P 1'
#
loop_
_entity.id
_entity.type
_entity.pdbx_description
1 polymer ?
#
loop_
_entity_poly.entity_id
_entity_poly.type
_entity_poly.pdbx_seq_one_letter_code
_entity_poly.pdbx_strand_id
1 'polypeptide(L)'
;MVRLGIVLASEEYSPRTLVEQGVEAERMGLDAVWGSDHFHPWFDTNAHGVFIWSTLSAVGVLTSKIVLGTSVTCPLFRYPPPIVAQAFSTMQNMFVGRVFLGVGTGEALNEVPCGFPWPPYKERIERLEEAVFLIRLLWTGKQTTYQGKYYSVQKARLYDPPPIPIPIHIATTGARGARLAGLLGDALMTLPTDDKTLYTQKLFPAVDAGAREVGRSGEEIERSILIHVGYHPTDYEAALRSLLPWRGTLLPALFDLKVYDPKYIEMHGNRVSEKLVEQVFLVTTDSEKVFKYLEDYLSLGFRHIAFSVSGDVMGFIRLLGRVVAPYIRERYGEAKDPYAGSYNRDHLARYIELKGLKVAV
;
A
#
# COMPACT_ATOMS: atom_id res chain seq x y z
N MET A 1 -8.84 14.78 -9.67
CA MET A 1 -8.37 13.70 -10.57
C MET A 1 -8.31 12.42 -9.77
N VAL A 2 -8.83 11.31 -10.28
CA VAL A 2 -8.95 10.04 -9.56
C VAL A 2 -8.15 8.96 -10.27
N ARG A 3 -7.41 8.14 -9.51
CA ARG A 3 -6.70 6.95 -9.97
C ARG A 3 -7.42 5.70 -9.49
N LEU A 4 -7.63 4.76 -10.40
CA LEU A 4 -8.21 3.46 -10.11
C LEU A 4 -7.20 2.36 -10.40
N GLY A 5 -7.06 1.43 -9.49
CA GLY A 5 -6.14 0.31 -9.60
C GLY A 5 -6.69 -0.99 -9.04
N ILE A 6 -5.89 -2.03 -9.17
CA ILE A 6 -6.12 -3.32 -8.51
C ILE A 6 -4.96 -3.68 -7.59
N VAL A 7 -5.24 -4.52 -6.61
CA VAL A 7 -4.23 -5.16 -5.80
C VAL A 7 -3.87 -6.53 -6.40
N LEU A 8 -2.60 -6.75 -6.60
CA LEU A 8 -2.05 -8.07 -6.91
C LEU A 8 -1.89 -8.82 -5.58
N ALA A 9 -2.91 -9.59 -5.20
CA ALA A 9 -2.96 -10.30 -3.93
C ALA A 9 -2.03 -11.52 -3.97
N SER A 10 -0.79 -11.34 -3.48
CA SER A 10 0.27 -12.35 -3.48
C SER A 10 -0.05 -13.56 -2.62
N GLU A 11 -1.03 -13.45 -1.76
CA GLU A 11 -1.53 -14.49 -0.85
C GLU A 11 -2.54 -15.42 -1.52
N GLU A 12 -3.23 -14.93 -2.55
CA GLU A 12 -4.37 -15.61 -3.18
C GLU A 12 -4.04 -16.19 -4.57
N TYR A 13 -3.09 -15.57 -5.29
CA TYR A 13 -2.84 -15.93 -6.68
C TYR A 13 -1.38 -16.29 -6.96
N SER A 14 -1.19 -17.21 -7.94
CA SER A 14 0.14 -17.61 -8.39
C SER A 14 0.91 -16.44 -9.03
N PRO A 15 2.25 -16.45 -9.05
CA PRO A 15 3.06 -15.39 -9.65
C PRO A 15 2.66 -15.10 -11.11
N ARG A 16 2.37 -16.14 -11.89
CA ARG A 16 1.97 -16.01 -13.29
C ARG A 16 0.62 -15.32 -13.45
N THR A 17 -0.35 -15.73 -12.64
CA THR A 17 -1.69 -15.13 -12.61
C THR A 17 -1.62 -13.64 -12.24
N LEU A 18 -0.79 -13.27 -11.25
CA LEU A 18 -0.60 -11.87 -10.87
C LEU A 18 -0.01 -11.03 -12.01
N VAL A 19 0.94 -11.56 -12.77
CA VAL A 19 1.48 -10.87 -13.96
C VAL A 19 0.38 -10.67 -15.00
N GLU A 20 -0.42 -11.70 -15.28
CA GLU A 20 -1.54 -11.62 -16.22
C GLU A 20 -2.59 -10.58 -15.79
N GLN A 21 -2.92 -10.51 -14.49
CA GLN A 21 -3.80 -9.49 -13.92
C GLN A 21 -3.23 -8.07 -14.11
N GLY A 22 -1.95 -7.87 -13.84
CA GLY A 22 -1.29 -6.57 -14.01
C GLY A 22 -1.27 -6.08 -15.47
N VAL A 23 -0.99 -6.98 -16.41
CA VAL A 23 -1.03 -6.68 -17.84
C VAL A 23 -2.46 -6.37 -18.32
N GLU A 24 -3.46 -7.16 -17.88
CA GLU A 24 -4.86 -6.89 -18.21
C GLU A 24 -5.33 -5.56 -17.60
N ALA A 25 -4.88 -5.19 -16.41
CA ALA A 25 -5.20 -3.90 -15.79
C ALA A 25 -4.76 -2.73 -16.67
N GLU A 26 -3.53 -2.75 -17.20
CA GLU A 26 -3.08 -1.72 -18.16
C GLU A 26 -3.90 -1.75 -19.44
N ARG A 27 -4.16 -2.94 -20.00
CA ARG A 27 -4.96 -3.09 -21.21
C ARG A 27 -6.37 -2.53 -21.08
N MET A 28 -6.93 -2.59 -19.89
CA MET A 28 -8.23 -2.02 -19.54
C MET A 28 -8.16 -0.55 -19.15
N GLY A 29 -6.99 0.07 -19.18
CA GLY A 29 -6.79 1.49 -18.90
C GLY A 29 -6.86 1.86 -17.42
N LEU A 30 -6.54 0.93 -16.52
CA LEU A 30 -6.37 1.24 -15.11
C LEU A 30 -5.05 1.97 -14.86
N ASP A 31 -4.99 2.73 -13.76
CA ASP A 31 -3.89 3.65 -13.49
C ASP A 31 -2.77 3.00 -12.70
N ALA A 32 -3.07 1.99 -11.85
CA ALA A 32 -2.06 1.40 -10.96
C ALA A 32 -2.32 -0.08 -10.63
N VAL A 33 -1.23 -0.80 -10.31
CA VAL A 33 -1.27 -2.07 -9.60
C VAL A 33 -0.52 -1.94 -8.29
N TRP A 34 -1.12 -2.44 -7.21
CA TRP A 34 -0.57 -2.46 -5.86
C TRP A 34 -0.27 -3.89 -5.46
N GLY A 35 0.97 -4.24 -5.22
CA GLY A 35 1.35 -5.59 -4.83
C GLY A 35 1.31 -5.78 -3.31
N SER A 36 0.58 -6.74 -2.80
CA SER A 36 0.69 -7.13 -1.39
C SER A 36 2.04 -7.84 -1.14
N ASP A 37 2.73 -7.47 -0.07
CA ASP A 37 4.08 -7.95 0.22
C ASP A 37 4.08 -8.87 1.44
N HIS A 38 3.75 -10.12 1.20
CA HIS A 38 3.62 -11.14 2.22
C HIS A 38 4.64 -12.26 2.07
N PHE A 39 5.18 -12.73 3.22
CA PHE A 39 5.94 -13.98 3.31
C PHE A 39 5.00 -15.14 3.59
N HIS A 40 4.11 -15.00 4.58
CA HIS A 40 3.00 -15.89 4.85
C HIS A 40 1.67 -15.26 4.43
N PRO A 41 0.74 -16.05 3.84
CA PRO A 41 -0.61 -15.59 3.55
C PRO A 41 -1.47 -15.46 4.81
N TRP A 42 -2.64 -14.81 4.68
CA TRP A 42 -3.62 -14.67 5.75
C TRP A 42 -4.45 -15.94 6.02
N PHE A 43 -4.36 -16.93 5.15
CA PHE A 43 -5.04 -18.23 5.22
C PHE A 43 -4.11 -19.30 4.64
N ASP A 44 -4.33 -20.57 5.00
CA ASP A 44 -3.43 -21.68 4.61
C ASP A 44 -3.94 -22.45 3.38
N THR A 45 -5.27 -22.58 3.26
CA THR A 45 -5.89 -23.42 2.25
C THR A 45 -5.82 -22.75 0.85
N ASN A 46 -5.19 -23.42 -0.12
CA ASN A 46 -5.01 -22.94 -1.51
C ASN A 46 -4.33 -21.56 -1.60
N ALA A 47 -3.52 -21.21 -0.63
CA ALA A 47 -2.85 -19.93 -0.56
C ALA A 47 -1.50 -19.91 -1.29
N HIS A 48 -0.99 -18.72 -1.50
CA HIS A 48 0.31 -18.44 -2.10
C HIS A 48 1.17 -17.55 -1.18
N GLY A 49 2.48 -17.49 -1.45
CA GLY A 49 3.43 -16.59 -0.82
C GLY A 49 4.42 -16.11 -1.87
N VAL A 50 4.08 -15.03 -2.56
CA VAL A 50 4.81 -14.57 -3.74
C VAL A 50 5.73 -13.41 -3.38
N PHE A 51 7.00 -13.47 -3.82
CA PHE A 51 7.90 -12.33 -3.69
C PHE A 51 7.49 -11.23 -4.66
N ILE A 52 6.69 -10.30 -4.18
CA ILE A 52 5.94 -9.36 -4.99
C ILE A 52 6.81 -8.40 -5.82
N TRP A 53 8.00 -8.02 -5.35
CA TRP A 53 8.88 -7.11 -6.10
C TRP A 53 9.34 -7.70 -7.44
N SER A 54 9.58 -9.02 -7.49
CA SER A 54 9.88 -9.73 -8.74
C SER A 54 8.67 -9.73 -9.68
N THR A 55 7.47 -9.95 -9.15
CA THR A 55 6.22 -9.94 -9.91
C THR A 55 5.91 -8.56 -10.47
N LEU A 56 6.04 -7.51 -9.65
CA LEU A 56 5.87 -6.12 -10.09
C LEU A 56 6.87 -5.75 -11.19
N SER A 57 8.12 -6.22 -11.07
CA SER A 57 9.13 -6.00 -12.12
C SER A 57 8.76 -6.69 -13.43
N ALA A 58 8.21 -7.92 -13.37
CA ALA A 58 7.73 -8.62 -14.56
C ALA A 58 6.53 -7.88 -15.20
N VAL A 59 5.57 -7.41 -14.41
CA VAL A 59 4.48 -6.54 -14.91
C VAL A 59 5.07 -5.29 -15.55
N GLY A 60 6.05 -4.64 -14.91
CA GLY A 60 6.67 -3.42 -15.40
C GLY A 60 7.31 -3.55 -16.77
N VAL A 61 7.98 -4.69 -17.04
CA VAL A 61 8.60 -5.00 -18.34
C VAL A 61 7.54 -5.24 -19.42
N LEU A 62 6.40 -5.81 -19.06
CA LEU A 62 5.31 -6.15 -20.01
C LEU A 62 4.31 -5.02 -20.21
N THR A 63 4.47 -3.91 -19.51
CA THR A 63 3.57 -2.74 -19.53
C THR A 63 4.34 -1.46 -19.77
N SER A 64 3.65 -0.39 -20.12
CA SER A 64 4.30 0.88 -20.50
C SER A 64 3.80 2.11 -19.72
N LYS A 65 2.64 2.03 -19.07
CA LYS A 65 1.96 3.19 -18.46
C LYS A 65 1.56 2.94 -17.01
N ILE A 66 1.11 1.73 -16.68
CA ILE A 66 0.55 1.43 -15.37
C ILE A 66 1.58 1.66 -14.27
N VAL A 67 1.15 2.30 -13.19
CA VAL A 67 1.98 2.55 -12.02
C VAL A 67 2.08 1.30 -11.15
N LEU A 68 3.27 1.03 -10.63
CA LEU A 68 3.63 -0.16 -9.88
C LEU A 68 4.02 0.23 -8.45
N GLY A 69 3.44 -0.38 -7.45
CA GLY A 69 3.86 -0.13 -6.08
C GLY A 69 3.46 -1.24 -5.12
N THR A 70 3.86 -1.13 -3.87
CA THR A 70 3.52 -2.10 -2.84
C THR A 70 2.42 -1.61 -1.91
N SER A 71 1.66 -2.57 -1.36
CA SER A 71 0.55 -2.33 -0.45
C SER A 71 0.49 -3.46 0.61
N VAL A 72 1.44 -3.50 1.54
CA VAL A 72 2.59 -2.62 1.71
C VAL A 72 3.84 -3.40 2.11
N THR A 73 5.00 -2.90 1.78
CA THR A 73 6.27 -3.44 2.26
C THR A 73 6.54 -3.01 3.72
N CYS A 74 7.03 -3.93 4.54
CA CYS A 74 7.51 -3.63 5.90
C CYS A 74 9.03 -3.46 5.91
N PRO A 75 9.57 -2.23 5.95
CA PRO A 75 11.01 -1.98 5.89
C PRO A 75 11.67 -2.04 7.26
N LEU A 76 11.19 -2.91 8.18
CA LEU A 76 11.63 -2.88 9.57
C LEU A 76 12.63 -3.96 9.92
N PHE A 77 12.46 -5.18 9.37
CA PHE A 77 13.22 -6.35 9.79
C PHE A 77 13.71 -7.18 8.60
N ARG A 78 12.85 -8.02 7.97
CA ARG A 78 13.25 -8.88 6.85
C ARG A 78 13.77 -8.10 5.64
N TYR A 79 13.33 -6.86 5.47
CA TYR A 79 13.85 -5.91 4.50
C TYR A 79 14.47 -4.72 5.21
N PRO A 80 15.78 -4.67 5.43
CA PRO A 80 16.43 -3.49 5.98
C PRO A 80 16.29 -2.29 5.03
N PRO A 81 16.15 -1.06 5.56
CA PRO A 81 15.90 0.13 4.75
C PRO A 81 16.84 0.37 3.56
N PRO A 82 18.15 0.08 3.65
CA PRO A 82 19.05 0.23 2.48
C PRO A 82 18.72 -0.71 1.32
N ILE A 83 18.25 -1.93 1.61
CA ILE A 83 17.85 -2.90 0.58
C ILE A 83 16.54 -2.45 -0.10
N VAL A 84 15.58 -1.95 0.68
CA VAL A 84 14.35 -1.34 0.12
C VAL A 84 14.70 -0.15 -0.76
N ALA A 85 15.58 0.74 -0.28
CA ALA A 85 16.02 1.90 -1.05
C ALA A 85 16.66 1.50 -2.39
N GLN A 86 17.53 0.48 -2.38
CA GLN A 86 18.19 -0.03 -3.58
C GLN A 86 17.19 -0.66 -4.56
N ALA A 87 16.30 -1.53 -4.07
CA ALA A 87 15.32 -2.23 -4.90
C ALA A 87 14.38 -1.24 -5.64
N PHE A 88 13.80 -0.30 -4.90
CA PHE A 88 12.89 0.68 -5.49
C PHE A 88 13.61 1.71 -6.38
N SER A 89 14.87 2.05 -6.07
CA SER A 89 15.70 2.84 -6.98
C SER A 89 15.92 2.10 -8.30
N THR A 90 16.21 0.81 -8.25
CA THR A 90 16.36 -0.03 -9.45
C THR A 90 15.07 -0.06 -10.27
N MET A 91 13.93 -0.31 -9.61
CA MET A 91 12.63 -0.30 -10.28
C MET A 91 12.33 1.07 -10.93
N GLN A 92 12.63 2.17 -10.24
CA GLN A 92 12.41 3.52 -10.78
C GLN A 92 13.32 3.83 -11.97
N ASN A 93 14.54 3.31 -12.00
CA ASN A 93 15.43 3.42 -13.16
C ASN A 93 14.93 2.59 -14.35
N MET A 94 14.30 1.42 -14.09
CA MET A 94 13.68 0.60 -15.14
C MET A 94 12.36 1.19 -15.65
N PHE A 95 11.56 1.78 -14.76
CA PHE A 95 10.18 2.20 -15.00
C PHE A 95 9.96 3.65 -14.58
N VAL A 96 10.72 4.57 -15.16
CA VAL A 96 10.75 5.99 -14.76
C VAL A 96 9.35 6.59 -14.68
N GLY A 97 8.99 7.15 -13.51
CA GLY A 97 7.69 7.79 -13.27
C GLY A 97 6.54 6.83 -13.01
N ARG A 98 6.79 5.52 -12.94
CA ARG A 98 5.76 4.50 -12.73
C ARG A 98 5.93 3.68 -11.45
N VAL A 99 6.68 4.16 -10.47
CA VAL A 99 6.95 3.40 -9.23
C VAL A 99 6.59 4.22 -8.01
N PHE A 100 5.92 3.60 -7.04
CA PHE A 100 5.79 4.11 -5.68
C PHE A 100 6.15 3.02 -4.65
N LEU A 101 6.53 3.45 -3.46
CA LEU A 101 6.80 2.58 -2.33
C LEU A 101 5.69 2.74 -1.28
N GLY A 102 4.83 1.74 -1.16
CA GLY A 102 3.91 1.65 -0.02
C GLY A 102 4.58 0.96 1.16
N VAL A 103 4.51 1.56 2.34
CA VAL A 103 5.14 1.03 3.56
C VAL A 103 4.18 1.03 4.75
N GLY A 104 4.39 0.05 5.62
CA GLY A 104 3.63 -0.10 6.86
C GLY A 104 4.47 -0.69 7.98
N THR A 105 3.86 -0.79 9.18
CA THR A 105 4.54 -1.38 10.36
C THR A 105 4.60 -2.90 10.34
N GLY A 106 4.06 -3.54 9.30
CA GLY A 106 4.06 -4.99 9.11
C GLY A 106 3.18 -5.76 10.07
N GLU A 107 3.22 -7.06 9.94
CA GLU A 107 2.51 -8.06 10.73
C GLU A 107 3.48 -9.15 11.25
N ALA A 108 3.16 -9.72 12.42
CA ALA A 108 3.89 -10.86 12.97
C ALA A 108 3.93 -12.03 11.97
N LEU A 109 2.88 -12.18 11.19
CA LEU A 109 2.69 -13.16 10.12
C LEU A 109 3.85 -13.21 9.12
N ASN A 110 4.48 -12.07 8.84
CA ASN A 110 5.53 -11.96 7.85
C ASN A 110 6.94 -11.96 8.44
N GLU A 111 7.10 -11.40 9.65
CA GLU A 111 8.43 -11.18 10.23
C GLU A 111 8.89 -12.35 11.12
N VAL A 112 7.97 -12.91 11.93
CA VAL A 112 8.33 -14.00 12.86
C VAL A 112 8.75 -15.29 12.15
N PRO A 113 8.08 -15.75 11.07
CA PRO A 113 8.53 -16.93 10.33
C PRO A 113 9.91 -16.75 9.68
N CYS A 114 10.30 -15.52 9.41
CA CYS A 114 11.64 -15.19 8.90
C CYS A 114 12.71 -15.08 10.00
N GLY A 115 12.36 -15.39 11.26
CA GLY A 115 13.29 -15.38 12.39
C GLY A 115 13.45 -14.03 13.08
N PHE A 116 12.63 -13.05 12.74
CA PHE A 116 12.72 -11.71 13.32
C PHE A 116 11.82 -11.51 14.56
N PRO A 117 12.19 -10.59 15.47
CA PRO A 117 11.36 -10.26 16.61
C PRO A 117 10.10 -9.51 16.18
N TRP A 118 9.06 -9.57 17.01
CA TRP A 118 7.85 -8.78 16.84
C TRP A 118 7.64 -7.86 18.06
N PRO A 119 8.20 -6.64 18.04
CA PRO A 119 8.09 -5.70 19.15
C PRO A 119 6.72 -5.01 19.18
N PRO A 120 6.37 -4.32 20.30
CA PRO A 120 5.15 -3.55 20.42
C PRO A 120 5.01 -2.48 19.34
N TYR A 121 3.76 -2.07 19.03
CA TYR A 121 3.44 -1.08 18.00
C TYR A 121 4.22 0.24 18.15
N LYS A 122 4.44 0.70 19.39
CA LYS A 122 5.24 1.92 19.66
C LYS A 122 6.63 1.82 19.05
N GLU A 123 7.31 0.70 19.19
CA GLU A 123 8.64 0.51 18.61
C GLU A 123 8.54 0.37 17.08
N ARG A 124 7.54 -0.38 16.58
CA ARG A 124 7.38 -0.57 15.14
C ARG A 124 7.16 0.74 14.39
N ILE A 125 6.35 1.67 14.93
CA ILE A 125 6.13 2.96 14.29
C ILE A 125 7.35 3.89 14.36
N GLU A 126 8.14 3.82 15.44
CA GLU A 126 9.42 4.55 15.54
C GLU A 126 10.44 4.00 14.52
N ARG A 127 10.51 2.67 14.37
CA ARG A 127 11.34 2.03 13.33
C ARG A 127 10.89 2.44 11.91
N LEU A 128 9.58 2.49 11.66
CA LEU A 128 9.05 2.90 10.36
C LEU A 128 9.44 4.34 10.03
N GLU A 129 9.33 5.25 10.99
CA GLU A 129 9.75 6.65 10.83
C GLU A 129 11.23 6.73 10.45
N GLU A 130 12.10 6.02 11.18
CA GLU A 130 13.54 5.99 10.92
C GLU A 130 13.89 5.30 9.59
N ALA A 131 13.18 4.23 9.24
CA ALA A 131 13.37 3.52 7.98
C ALA A 131 13.02 4.39 6.76
N VAL A 132 11.87 5.06 6.79
CA VAL A 132 11.43 5.95 5.71
C VAL A 132 12.40 7.12 5.55
N PHE A 133 12.84 7.70 6.66
CA PHE A 133 13.87 8.76 6.63
C PHE A 133 15.16 8.27 5.96
N LEU A 134 15.67 7.10 6.36
CA LEU A 134 16.91 6.54 5.81
C LEU A 134 16.77 6.18 4.32
N ILE A 135 15.63 5.66 3.90
CA ILE A 135 15.32 5.39 2.48
C ILE A 135 15.40 6.69 1.67
N ARG A 136 14.73 7.77 2.12
CA ARG A 136 14.77 9.07 1.44
C ARG A 136 16.18 9.65 1.38
N LEU A 137 16.93 9.48 2.46
CA LEU A 137 18.31 9.96 2.54
C LEU A 137 19.21 9.25 1.52
N LEU A 138 19.10 7.93 1.40
CA LEU A 138 19.86 7.14 0.43
C LEU A 138 19.47 7.45 -1.02
N TRP A 139 18.20 7.77 -1.29
CA TRP A 139 17.73 8.17 -2.62
C TRP A 139 18.30 9.52 -3.09
N THR A 140 18.94 10.30 -2.21
CA THR A 140 19.70 11.47 -2.66
C THR A 140 20.91 11.13 -3.52
N GLY A 141 21.37 9.87 -3.51
CA GLY A 141 22.56 9.40 -4.24
C GLY A 141 23.90 9.85 -3.62
N LYS A 142 23.87 10.60 -2.51
CA LYS A 142 25.07 11.04 -1.80
C LYS A 142 25.61 9.93 -0.90
N GLN A 143 26.94 9.93 -0.69
CA GLN A 143 27.55 9.03 0.28
C GLN A 143 27.09 9.42 1.69
N THR A 144 26.49 8.49 2.41
CA THR A 144 25.79 8.74 3.67
C THR A 144 26.40 7.91 4.80
N THR A 145 26.69 8.56 5.91
CA THR A 145 26.95 7.91 7.20
C THR A 145 25.88 8.40 8.18
N TYR A 146 25.13 7.46 8.73
CA TYR A 146 24.04 7.75 9.68
C TYR A 146 24.06 6.74 10.82
N GLN A 147 23.91 7.22 12.03
CA GLN A 147 23.75 6.41 13.24
C GLN A 147 22.42 6.81 13.90
N GLY A 148 21.42 5.99 13.73
CA GLY A 148 20.12 6.18 14.35
C GLY A 148 19.91 5.34 15.59
N LYS A 149 18.66 5.26 16.04
CA LYS A 149 18.26 4.43 17.17
C LYS A 149 18.15 2.95 16.78
N TYR A 150 17.66 2.70 15.58
CA TYR A 150 17.33 1.35 15.08
C TYR A 150 18.19 0.93 13.89
N TYR A 151 18.63 1.88 13.07
CA TYR A 151 19.39 1.62 11.86
C TYR A 151 20.66 2.44 11.81
N SER A 152 21.67 1.86 11.19
CA SER A 152 22.92 2.58 10.92
C SER A 152 23.46 2.22 9.54
N VAL A 153 24.09 3.19 8.88
CA VAL A 153 24.85 2.99 7.65
C VAL A 153 26.16 3.74 7.72
N GLN A 154 27.19 3.17 7.10
CA GLN A 154 28.52 3.77 7.06
C GLN A 154 28.99 3.90 5.62
N LYS A 155 29.20 5.14 5.16
CA LYS A 155 29.63 5.47 3.79
C LYS A 155 28.77 4.80 2.70
N ALA A 156 27.47 4.57 3.01
CA ALA A 156 26.54 3.95 2.10
C ALA A 156 26.18 4.90 0.95
N ARG A 157 26.08 4.36 -0.26
CA ARG A 157 25.70 5.14 -1.45
C ARG A 157 24.95 4.24 -2.43
N LEU A 158 23.86 4.76 -2.98
CA LEU A 158 23.26 4.16 -4.17
C LEU A 158 23.99 4.69 -5.41
N TYR A 159 24.53 3.78 -6.23
CA TYR A 159 25.25 4.14 -7.44
C TYR A 159 24.30 4.47 -8.60
N ASP A 160 23.08 3.91 -8.55
CA ASP A 160 21.97 4.24 -9.44
C ASP A 160 20.81 4.84 -8.62
N PRO A 161 20.94 6.10 -8.14
CA PRO A 161 19.85 6.75 -7.42
C PRO A 161 18.66 6.97 -8.35
N PRO A 162 17.43 7.09 -7.80
CA PRO A 162 16.25 7.28 -8.64
C PRO A 162 16.37 8.59 -9.43
N PRO A 163 16.09 8.58 -10.75
CA PRO A 163 16.22 9.77 -11.61
C PRO A 163 15.20 10.87 -11.28
N ILE A 164 14.05 10.47 -10.72
CA ILE A 164 13.02 11.35 -10.16
C ILE A 164 12.56 10.81 -8.80
N PRO A 165 11.95 11.65 -7.94
CA PRO A 165 11.48 11.21 -6.64
C PRO A 165 10.50 10.04 -6.73
N ILE A 166 10.67 9.05 -5.83
CA ILE A 166 9.75 7.94 -5.68
C ILE A 166 8.73 8.32 -4.59
N PRO A 167 7.42 8.36 -4.88
CA PRO A 167 6.42 8.59 -3.86
C PRO A 167 6.43 7.49 -2.80
N ILE A 168 6.29 7.88 -1.53
CA ILE A 168 6.14 6.94 -0.41
C ILE A 168 4.73 7.07 0.15
N HIS A 169 3.98 5.97 0.11
CA HIS A 169 2.65 5.84 0.71
C HIS A 169 2.77 5.20 2.10
N ILE A 170 2.30 5.89 3.13
CA ILE A 170 2.30 5.36 4.50
C ILE A 170 0.95 4.73 4.81
N ALA A 171 0.95 3.41 5.03
CA ALA A 171 -0.27 2.68 5.37
C ALA A 171 -0.54 2.71 6.88
N THR A 172 -1.75 3.12 7.25
CA THR A 172 -2.17 3.20 8.65
C THR A 172 -3.68 3.39 8.81
N THR A 173 -4.18 2.97 9.97
CA THR A 173 -5.51 3.28 10.51
C THR A 173 -5.43 4.13 11.79
N GLY A 174 -4.23 4.61 12.15
CA GLY A 174 -3.98 5.34 13.40
C GLY A 174 -3.32 6.70 13.20
N ALA A 175 -3.57 7.63 14.13
CA ALA A 175 -3.09 9.01 14.05
C ALA A 175 -1.54 9.14 13.99
N ARG A 176 -0.79 8.25 14.64
CA ARG A 176 0.69 8.30 14.60
C ARG A 176 1.22 8.03 13.19
N GLY A 177 0.69 6.99 12.53
CA GLY A 177 1.05 6.69 11.15
C GLY A 177 0.55 7.77 10.17
N ALA A 178 -0.63 8.32 10.39
CA ALA A 178 -1.17 9.43 9.60
C ALA A 178 -0.30 10.70 9.72
N ARG A 179 0.18 11.02 10.95
CA ARG A 179 1.16 12.10 11.13
C ARG A 179 2.48 11.81 10.40
N LEU A 180 2.94 10.56 10.41
CA LEU A 180 4.13 10.14 9.67
C LEU A 180 3.94 10.31 8.15
N ALA A 181 2.74 10.03 7.62
CA ALA A 181 2.42 10.31 6.21
C ALA A 181 2.60 11.79 5.86
N GLY A 182 2.18 12.70 6.75
CA GLY A 182 2.43 14.15 6.60
C GLY A 182 3.92 14.51 6.68
N LEU A 183 4.65 13.93 7.64
CA LEU A 183 6.07 14.24 7.89
C LEU A 183 7.00 13.77 6.76
N LEU A 184 6.84 12.53 6.32
CA LEU A 184 7.81 11.85 5.45
C LEU A 184 7.17 11.16 4.24
N GLY A 185 5.84 11.04 4.17
CA GLY A 185 5.12 10.41 3.06
C GLY A 185 4.75 11.38 1.95
N ASP A 186 4.25 10.83 0.86
CA ASP A 186 3.57 11.56 -0.23
C ASP A 186 2.09 11.20 -0.26
N ALA A 187 1.72 10.07 0.36
CA ALA A 187 0.33 9.65 0.50
C ALA A 187 0.05 8.97 1.84
N LEU A 188 -1.19 9.15 2.32
CA LEU A 188 -1.80 8.31 3.33
C LEU A 188 -2.50 7.15 2.61
N MET A 189 -2.18 5.91 2.95
CA MET A 189 -2.90 4.72 2.52
C MET A 189 -3.68 4.14 3.70
N THR A 190 -4.95 3.77 3.49
CA THR A 190 -5.79 3.24 4.56
C THR A 190 -6.82 2.22 4.04
N LEU A 191 -7.65 1.72 4.92
CA LEU A 191 -8.69 0.73 4.65
C LEU A 191 -10.09 1.35 4.88
N PRO A 192 -11.15 0.77 4.30
CA PRO A 192 -12.52 1.12 4.59
C PRO A 192 -12.88 0.95 6.08
N THR A 193 -13.79 1.78 6.55
CA THR A 193 -14.40 1.68 7.88
C THR A 193 -15.84 2.17 7.84
N ASP A 194 -16.69 1.63 8.69
CA ASP A 194 -18.07 2.10 8.85
C ASP A 194 -18.10 3.48 9.50
N ASP A 195 -17.23 3.73 10.48
CA ASP A 195 -17.09 5.05 11.10
C ASP A 195 -16.18 5.97 10.26
N LYS A 196 -16.76 6.64 9.28
CA LYS A 196 -16.05 7.58 8.41
C LYS A 196 -15.51 8.82 9.13
N THR A 197 -15.92 9.08 10.39
CA THR A 197 -15.34 10.14 11.21
C THR A 197 -13.88 9.86 11.56
N LEU A 198 -13.45 8.58 11.52
CA LEU A 198 -12.04 8.22 11.64
C LEU A 198 -11.17 9.02 10.66
N TYR A 199 -11.60 9.16 9.41
CA TYR A 199 -10.82 9.92 8.41
C TYR A 199 -10.80 11.41 8.70
N THR A 200 -11.99 12.03 8.83
CA THR A 200 -12.14 13.48 8.91
C THR A 200 -11.75 14.08 10.26
N GLN A 201 -11.92 13.34 11.35
CA GLN A 201 -11.64 13.83 12.70
C GLN A 201 -10.32 13.36 13.28
N LYS A 202 -9.70 12.29 12.72
CA LYS A 202 -8.49 11.70 13.28
C LYS A 202 -7.34 11.61 12.28
N LEU A 203 -7.54 10.95 11.12
CA LEU A 203 -6.43 10.69 10.20
C LEU A 203 -6.02 11.94 9.43
N PHE A 204 -6.94 12.63 8.78
CA PHE A 204 -6.62 13.83 7.98
C PHE A 204 -6.04 14.96 8.82
N PRO A 205 -6.59 15.30 10.01
CA PRO A 205 -5.96 16.28 10.90
C PRO A 205 -4.54 15.88 11.35
N ALA A 206 -4.29 14.59 11.54
CA ALA A 206 -2.95 14.11 11.89
C ALA A 206 -1.97 14.22 10.70
N VAL A 207 -2.41 13.95 9.47
CA VAL A 207 -1.63 14.21 8.24
C VAL A 207 -1.27 15.69 8.16
N ASP A 208 -2.24 16.58 8.32
CA ASP A 208 -2.06 18.03 8.25
C ASP A 208 -1.07 18.53 9.32
N ALA A 209 -1.14 17.96 10.53
CA ALA A 209 -0.21 18.30 11.60
C ALA A 209 1.23 17.90 11.22
N GLY A 210 1.44 16.67 10.73
CA GLY A 210 2.76 16.20 10.31
C GLY A 210 3.32 16.98 9.12
N ALA A 211 2.49 17.30 8.13
CA ALA A 211 2.89 18.08 6.95
C ALA A 211 3.38 19.48 7.34
N ARG A 212 2.63 20.18 8.21
CA ARG A 212 3.02 21.52 8.69
C ARG A 212 4.34 21.56 9.41
N GLU A 213 4.73 20.52 10.15
CA GLU A 213 6.00 20.46 10.85
C GLU A 213 7.23 20.53 9.93
N VAL A 214 7.06 20.07 8.67
CA VAL A 214 8.12 20.15 7.66
C VAL A 214 7.81 21.17 6.55
N GLY A 215 6.85 22.09 6.81
CA GLY A 215 6.51 23.20 5.93
C GLY A 215 5.77 22.79 4.66
N ARG A 216 4.96 21.72 4.72
CA ARG A 216 4.07 21.24 3.66
C ARG A 216 2.61 21.53 3.99
N SER A 217 1.77 21.53 2.97
CA SER A 217 0.32 21.45 3.15
C SER A 217 -0.12 19.99 3.23
N GLY A 218 -1.11 19.68 4.07
CA GLY A 218 -1.75 18.36 4.07
C GLY A 218 -2.47 18.03 2.76
N GLU A 219 -2.82 19.03 1.98
CA GLU A 219 -3.40 18.85 0.63
C GLU A 219 -2.43 18.28 -0.39
N GLU A 220 -1.12 18.41 -0.15
CA GLU A 220 -0.07 17.77 -0.96
C GLU A 220 0.02 16.26 -0.72
N ILE A 221 -0.58 15.76 0.38
CA ILE A 221 -0.55 14.35 0.74
C ILE A 221 -1.76 13.65 0.12
N GLU A 222 -1.51 12.80 -0.85
CA GLU A 222 -2.57 12.03 -1.52
C GLU A 222 -3.29 11.11 -0.53
N ARG A 223 -4.61 11.00 -0.67
CA ARG A 223 -5.45 10.10 0.13
C ARG A 223 -5.75 8.87 -0.70
N SER A 224 -5.22 7.72 -0.29
CA SER A 224 -5.40 6.45 -0.98
C SER A 224 -6.06 5.40 -0.10
N ILE A 225 -6.85 4.53 -0.70
CA ILE A 225 -7.61 3.50 0.01
C ILE A 225 -7.60 2.19 -0.76
N LEU A 226 -7.42 1.09 -0.01
CA LEU A 226 -7.53 -0.28 -0.50
C LEU A 226 -8.89 -0.84 -0.11
N ILE A 227 -9.64 -1.37 -1.07
CA ILE A 227 -10.98 -1.93 -0.89
C ILE A 227 -10.94 -3.42 -1.24
N HIS A 228 -11.32 -4.28 -0.29
CA HIS A 228 -11.55 -5.70 -0.59
C HIS A 228 -12.91 -5.88 -1.26
N VAL A 229 -12.93 -6.63 -2.36
CA VAL A 229 -14.15 -6.90 -3.14
C VAL A 229 -14.23 -8.36 -3.56
N GLY A 230 -15.38 -8.98 -3.29
CA GLY A 230 -15.79 -10.24 -3.90
C GLY A 230 -16.65 -9.96 -5.13
N TYR A 231 -16.25 -10.51 -6.26
CA TYR A 231 -16.95 -10.28 -7.51
C TYR A 231 -17.26 -11.57 -8.26
N HIS A 232 -18.49 -11.66 -8.73
CA HIS A 232 -18.93 -12.62 -9.76
C HIS A 232 -20.00 -11.94 -10.63
N PRO A 233 -19.99 -12.08 -11.96
CA PRO A 233 -20.85 -11.29 -12.84
C PRO A 233 -22.35 -11.59 -12.71
N THR A 234 -22.74 -12.74 -12.16
CA THR A 234 -24.15 -13.19 -12.11
C THR A 234 -24.55 -13.91 -10.82
N ASP A 235 -23.59 -14.30 -9.97
CA ASP A 235 -23.84 -15.09 -8.75
C ASP A 235 -23.31 -14.36 -7.52
N TYR A 236 -24.22 -13.75 -6.75
CA TYR A 236 -23.87 -13.00 -5.54
C TYR A 236 -23.28 -13.91 -4.45
N GLU A 237 -23.79 -15.12 -4.32
CA GLU A 237 -23.30 -16.09 -3.35
C GLU A 237 -21.86 -16.56 -3.70
N ALA A 238 -21.55 -16.69 -4.99
CA ALA A 238 -20.20 -16.98 -5.43
C ALA A 238 -19.25 -15.80 -5.12
N ALA A 239 -19.71 -14.57 -5.32
CA ALA A 239 -18.96 -13.37 -4.96
C ALA A 239 -18.69 -13.31 -3.43
N LEU A 240 -19.69 -13.59 -2.61
CA LEU A 240 -19.51 -13.63 -1.14
C LEU A 240 -18.56 -14.77 -0.73
N ARG A 241 -18.76 -15.98 -1.25
CA ARG A 241 -17.91 -17.13 -0.94
C ARG A 241 -16.44 -16.89 -1.26
N SER A 242 -16.14 -16.12 -2.31
CA SER A 242 -14.75 -15.82 -2.69
C SER A 242 -13.98 -15.02 -1.63
N LEU A 243 -14.68 -14.27 -0.78
CA LEU A 243 -14.08 -13.48 0.33
C LEU A 243 -13.91 -14.28 1.62
N LEU A 244 -14.51 -15.46 1.73
CA LEU A 244 -14.48 -16.22 2.99
C LEU A 244 -13.06 -16.59 3.47
N PRO A 245 -12.07 -16.86 2.61
CA PRO A 245 -10.68 -17.06 3.06
C PRO A 245 -10.12 -15.87 3.84
N TRP A 246 -10.52 -14.64 3.50
CA TRP A 246 -10.06 -13.41 4.12
C TRP A 246 -10.68 -13.10 5.50
N ARG A 247 -11.60 -13.93 5.99
CA ARG A 247 -12.29 -13.72 7.28
C ARG A 247 -11.35 -13.53 8.46
N GLY A 248 -10.17 -14.16 8.41
CA GLY A 248 -9.15 -14.01 9.45
C GLY A 248 -8.74 -12.55 9.67
N THR A 249 -8.67 -11.76 8.61
CA THR A 249 -8.27 -10.35 8.67
C THR A 249 -9.27 -9.46 9.43
N LEU A 250 -10.49 -9.95 9.66
CA LEU A 250 -11.53 -9.26 10.43
C LEU A 250 -11.40 -9.46 11.95
N LEU A 251 -10.41 -10.22 12.41
CA LEU A 251 -10.15 -10.47 13.83
C LEU A 251 -9.15 -9.42 14.38
N PRO A 252 -9.58 -8.39 15.13
CA PRO A 252 -8.69 -7.32 15.61
C PRO A 252 -7.50 -7.85 16.41
N ALA A 253 -7.70 -8.92 17.16
CA ALA A 253 -6.67 -9.55 17.97
C ALA A 253 -5.43 -10.03 17.19
N LEU A 254 -5.55 -10.28 15.88
CA LEU A 254 -4.42 -10.70 15.04
C LEU A 254 -3.33 -9.63 14.93
N PHE A 255 -3.73 -8.36 14.94
CA PHE A 255 -2.81 -7.24 14.81
C PHE A 255 -2.15 -6.85 16.14
N ASP A 256 -2.80 -7.17 17.27
CA ASP A 256 -2.30 -6.89 18.61
C ASP A 256 -1.49 -8.05 19.16
N LEU A 257 -1.88 -9.28 18.83
CA LEU A 257 -1.21 -10.49 19.27
C LEU A 257 -0.10 -10.90 18.30
N LYS A 258 0.87 -11.68 18.80
CA LYS A 258 1.93 -12.27 17.98
C LYS A 258 1.40 -13.55 17.29
N VAL A 259 0.45 -13.39 16.37
CA VAL A 259 -0.08 -14.50 15.54
C VAL A 259 0.65 -14.50 14.19
N TYR A 260 1.20 -15.66 13.81
CA TYR A 260 2.05 -15.79 12.61
C TYR A 260 1.85 -17.11 11.85
N ASP A 261 0.93 -17.95 12.29
CA ASP A 261 0.60 -19.23 11.63
C ASP A 261 -0.69 -19.07 10.81
N PRO A 262 -0.65 -19.17 9.45
CA PRO A 262 -1.82 -19.07 8.59
C PRO A 262 -2.94 -20.06 8.94
N LYS A 263 -2.59 -21.29 9.33
CA LYS A 263 -3.58 -22.31 9.77
C LYS A 263 -4.38 -21.85 10.98
N TYR A 264 -3.68 -21.23 11.93
CA TYR A 264 -4.31 -20.71 13.13
C TYR A 264 -5.23 -19.53 12.82
N ILE A 265 -4.79 -18.65 11.93
CA ILE A 265 -5.60 -17.51 11.47
C ILE A 265 -6.85 -18.00 10.75
N GLU A 266 -6.73 -18.94 9.81
CA GLU A 266 -7.84 -19.52 9.06
C GLU A 266 -8.81 -20.24 9.99
N MET A 267 -8.32 -21.06 10.91
CA MET A 267 -9.16 -21.78 11.90
C MET A 267 -10.02 -20.83 12.72
N HIS A 268 -9.47 -19.71 13.18
CA HIS A 268 -10.22 -18.69 13.91
C HIS A 268 -11.11 -17.85 13.00
N GLY A 269 -10.62 -17.50 11.81
CA GLY A 269 -11.37 -16.81 10.77
C GLY A 269 -12.64 -17.56 10.38
N ASN A 270 -12.59 -18.89 10.31
CA ASN A 270 -13.74 -19.74 10.00
C ASN A 270 -14.91 -19.62 11.00
N ARG A 271 -14.71 -18.98 12.14
CA ARG A 271 -15.77 -18.66 13.12
C ARG A 271 -16.41 -17.28 12.88
N VAL A 272 -15.83 -16.46 12.03
CA VAL A 272 -16.42 -15.18 11.61
C VAL A 272 -17.59 -15.45 10.70
N SER A 273 -18.74 -14.83 10.98
CA SER A 273 -19.95 -15.05 10.21
C SER A 273 -19.83 -14.43 8.79
N GLU A 274 -20.47 -15.07 7.82
CA GLU A 274 -20.60 -14.53 6.45
C GLU A 274 -21.28 -13.16 6.44
N LYS A 275 -22.23 -12.92 7.34
CA LYS A 275 -22.87 -11.64 7.52
C LYS A 275 -21.86 -10.51 7.86
N LEU A 276 -20.86 -10.80 8.69
CA LEU A 276 -19.83 -9.81 9.00
C LEU A 276 -18.92 -9.56 7.78
N VAL A 277 -18.58 -10.62 7.03
CA VAL A 277 -17.83 -10.50 5.77
C VAL A 277 -18.57 -9.57 4.80
N GLU A 278 -19.88 -9.79 4.60
CA GLU A 278 -20.75 -9.00 3.73
C GLU A 278 -20.87 -7.53 4.20
N GLN A 279 -20.83 -7.28 5.52
CA GLN A 279 -20.89 -5.92 6.07
C GLN A 279 -19.59 -5.15 5.87
N VAL A 280 -18.43 -5.82 5.97
CA VAL A 280 -17.11 -5.16 5.95
C VAL A 280 -16.53 -5.07 4.54
N PHE A 281 -16.71 -6.12 3.73
CA PHE A 281 -16.17 -6.17 2.37
C PHE A 281 -17.22 -5.80 1.33
N LEU A 282 -16.77 -5.29 0.21
CA LEU A 282 -17.65 -5.03 -0.94
C LEU A 282 -17.98 -6.35 -1.65
N VAL A 283 -19.22 -6.82 -1.58
CA VAL A 283 -19.71 -7.96 -2.36
C VAL A 283 -20.57 -7.43 -3.50
N THR A 284 -20.27 -7.76 -4.75
CA THR A 284 -21.03 -7.23 -5.88
C THR A 284 -21.06 -8.16 -7.09
N THR A 285 -22.13 -8.03 -7.88
CA THR A 285 -22.30 -8.63 -9.21
C THR A 285 -22.33 -7.58 -10.33
N ASP A 286 -22.37 -6.29 -9.97
CA ASP A 286 -22.61 -5.20 -10.92
C ASP A 286 -21.80 -3.93 -10.60
N SER A 287 -21.87 -2.95 -11.50
CA SER A 287 -21.19 -1.67 -11.37
C SER A 287 -21.92 -0.65 -10.47
N GLU A 288 -23.21 -0.77 -10.24
CA GLU A 288 -23.99 0.25 -9.50
C GLU A 288 -23.53 0.29 -8.04
N LYS A 289 -23.35 -0.89 -7.45
CA LYS A 289 -22.83 -0.99 -6.07
C LYS A 289 -21.40 -0.47 -5.98
N VAL A 290 -20.57 -0.70 -7.01
CA VAL A 290 -19.20 -0.16 -7.08
C VAL A 290 -19.21 1.37 -7.16
N PHE A 291 -20.09 1.95 -8.00
CA PHE A 291 -20.22 3.41 -8.10
C PHE A 291 -20.58 4.05 -6.77
N LYS A 292 -21.64 3.56 -6.12
CA LYS A 292 -22.09 4.07 -4.83
C LYS A 292 -20.98 4.01 -3.77
N TYR A 293 -20.28 2.87 -3.73
CA TYR A 293 -19.18 2.67 -2.78
C TYR A 293 -18.01 3.64 -3.04
N LEU A 294 -17.67 3.84 -4.31
CA LEU A 294 -16.63 4.80 -4.72
C LEU A 294 -17.01 6.24 -4.40
N GLU A 295 -18.23 6.67 -4.71
CA GLU A 295 -18.71 8.05 -4.46
C GLU A 295 -18.61 8.42 -2.98
N ASP A 296 -18.87 7.47 -2.08
CA ASP A 296 -18.70 7.66 -0.65
C ASP A 296 -17.27 8.06 -0.27
N TYR A 297 -16.25 7.39 -0.82
CA TYR A 297 -14.85 7.72 -0.52
C TYR A 297 -14.32 8.92 -1.32
N LEU A 298 -14.77 9.10 -2.55
CA LEU A 298 -14.43 10.27 -3.36
C LEU A 298 -14.93 11.56 -2.73
N SER A 299 -16.13 11.55 -2.12
CA SER A 299 -16.69 12.68 -1.38
C SER A 299 -15.83 13.08 -0.17
N LEU A 300 -15.14 12.12 0.46
CA LEU A 300 -14.20 12.34 1.56
C LEU A 300 -12.81 12.81 1.09
N GLY A 301 -12.59 12.89 -0.22
CA GLY A 301 -11.33 13.37 -0.79
C GLY A 301 -10.31 12.28 -1.09
N PHE A 302 -10.68 11.00 -1.05
CA PHE A 302 -9.82 9.95 -1.57
C PHE A 302 -9.67 10.10 -3.09
N ARG A 303 -8.47 9.87 -3.60
CA ARG A 303 -8.15 10.08 -5.03
C ARG A 303 -7.39 8.94 -5.67
N HIS A 304 -6.84 8.01 -4.89
CA HIS A 304 -6.21 6.80 -5.38
C HIS A 304 -6.85 5.59 -4.70
N ILE A 305 -7.59 4.81 -5.47
CA ILE A 305 -8.40 3.71 -4.99
C ILE A 305 -7.97 2.43 -5.69
N ALA A 306 -7.59 1.41 -4.92
CA ALA A 306 -7.27 0.09 -5.46
C ALA A 306 -8.17 -0.99 -4.86
N PHE A 307 -8.55 -1.95 -5.69
CA PHE A 307 -9.40 -3.06 -5.31
C PHE A 307 -8.60 -4.36 -5.17
N SER A 308 -8.63 -4.96 -3.99
CA SER A 308 -8.21 -6.34 -3.77
C SER A 308 -9.37 -7.26 -4.11
N VAL A 309 -9.25 -7.98 -5.22
CA VAL A 309 -10.37 -8.69 -5.82
C VAL A 309 -10.25 -10.18 -5.60
N SER A 310 -11.29 -10.78 -5.02
CA SER A 310 -11.50 -12.23 -4.96
C SER A 310 -12.64 -12.66 -5.89
N GLY A 311 -12.57 -13.88 -6.43
CA GLY A 311 -13.56 -14.42 -7.38
C GLY A 311 -13.15 -14.19 -8.84
N ASP A 312 -14.03 -13.59 -9.66
CA ASP A 312 -13.71 -13.30 -11.07
C ASP A 312 -12.89 -11.99 -11.20
N VAL A 313 -11.60 -12.06 -10.89
CA VAL A 313 -10.68 -10.91 -10.96
C VAL A 313 -10.62 -10.32 -12.36
N MET A 314 -10.50 -11.14 -13.39
CA MET A 314 -10.38 -10.66 -14.77
C MET A 314 -11.67 -10.01 -15.27
N GLY A 315 -12.83 -10.54 -14.85
CA GLY A 315 -14.14 -9.91 -15.07
C GLY A 315 -14.24 -8.56 -14.39
N PHE A 316 -13.78 -8.45 -13.14
CA PHE A 316 -13.79 -7.18 -12.40
C PHE A 316 -12.83 -6.13 -12.99
N ILE A 317 -11.64 -6.52 -13.43
CA ILE A 317 -10.70 -5.62 -14.14
C ILE A 317 -11.38 -5.05 -15.39
N ARG A 318 -12.10 -5.89 -16.16
CA ARG A 318 -12.85 -5.43 -17.34
C ARG A 318 -14.03 -4.52 -16.98
N LEU A 319 -14.75 -4.83 -15.90
CA LEU A 319 -15.81 -3.97 -15.37
C LEU A 319 -15.26 -2.59 -14.98
N LEU A 320 -14.15 -2.57 -14.23
CA LEU A 320 -13.49 -1.32 -13.86
C LEU A 320 -13.09 -0.50 -15.09
N GLY A 321 -12.38 -1.09 -16.04
CA GLY A 321 -11.85 -0.36 -17.19
C GLY A 321 -12.91 0.10 -18.19
N ARG A 322 -13.92 -0.72 -18.45
CA ARG A 322 -14.95 -0.44 -19.49
C ARG A 322 -16.11 0.40 -18.99
N VAL A 323 -16.43 0.32 -17.70
CA VAL A 323 -17.64 0.92 -17.14
C VAL A 323 -17.31 1.90 -16.04
N VAL A 324 -16.55 1.47 -15.03
CA VAL A 324 -16.34 2.30 -13.82
C VAL A 324 -15.38 3.45 -14.09
N ALA A 325 -14.22 3.20 -14.69
CA ALA A 325 -13.20 4.23 -14.92
C ALA A 325 -13.69 5.35 -15.83
N PRO A 326 -14.37 5.10 -16.97
CA PRO A 326 -14.95 6.16 -17.79
C PRO A 326 -15.95 7.03 -17.02
N TYR A 327 -16.85 6.44 -16.26
CA TYR A 327 -17.83 7.16 -15.44
C TYR A 327 -17.16 8.06 -14.38
N ILE A 328 -16.16 7.53 -13.68
CA ILE A 328 -15.44 8.29 -12.66
C ILE A 328 -14.60 9.42 -13.27
N ARG A 329 -13.95 9.17 -14.41
CA ARG A 329 -13.12 10.17 -15.10
C ARG A 329 -13.96 11.32 -15.67
N GLU A 330 -15.14 11.05 -16.18
CA GLU A 330 -16.07 12.08 -16.63
C GLU A 330 -16.45 13.03 -15.49
N ARG A 331 -16.70 12.52 -14.28
CA ARG A 331 -17.17 13.32 -13.13
C ARG A 331 -16.04 14.00 -12.34
N TYR A 332 -14.89 13.33 -12.20
CA TYR A 332 -13.80 13.76 -11.31
C TYR A 332 -12.51 14.13 -12.03
N GLY A 333 -12.48 13.98 -13.34
CA GLY A 333 -11.30 14.24 -14.18
C GLY A 333 -10.30 13.08 -14.20
N GLU A 334 -9.58 12.96 -15.32
CA GLU A 334 -8.51 11.97 -15.52
C GLU A 334 -7.21 12.44 -14.86
N ALA A 335 -6.48 11.53 -14.24
CA ALA A 335 -5.14 11.82 -13.71
C ALA A 335 -4.18 12.09 -14.88
N LYS A 336 -3.67 13.33 -14.98
CA LYS A 336 -2.85 13.78 -16.12
C LYS A 336 -1.38 13.41 -16.03
N ASP A 337 -0.90 13.03 -14.82
CA ASP A 337 0.52 12.78 -14.62
C ASP A 337 0.73 11.53 -13.76
N PRO A 338 1.56 10.58 -14.20
CA PRO A 338 2.01 9.53 -13.33
C PRO A 338 2.85 10.15 -12.22
N TYR A 339 2.58 9.82 -11.01
CA TYR A 339 3.32 10.08 -9.78
C TYR A 339 4.56 10.99 -9.87
N ALA A 340 4.39 12.27 -9.63
CA ALA A 340 5.47 13.12 -9.12
C ALA A 340 5.31 13.19 -7.60
N GLY A 341 6.22 12.59 -6.85
CA GLY A 341 6.24 12.75 -5.39
C GLY A 341 6.44 14.21 -5.03
N SER A 342 5.63 14.73 -4.10
CA SER A 342 5.73 16.10 -3.64
C SER A 342 6.88 16.32 -2.65
N TYR A 343 7.39 15.23 -2.05
CA TYR A 343 8.48 15.30 -1.08
C TYR A 343 9.81 15.61 -1.77
N ASN A 344 10.45 16.70 -1.37
CA ASN A 344 11.70 17.18 -1.96
C ASN A 344 12.84 17.30 -0.92
N ARG A 345 14.02 17.78 -1.37
CA ARG A 345 15.20 17.92 -0.54
C ARG A 345 15.03 18.94 0.59
N ASP A 346 14.22 19.96 0.40
CA ASP A 346 13.98 20.99 1.42
C ASP A 346 13.16 20.43 2.57
N HIS A 347 12.16 19.58 2.27
CA HIS A 347 11.39 18.88 3.29
C HIS A 347 12.28 17.92 4.10
N LEU A 348 13.21 17.22 3.43
CA LEU A 348 14.16 16.34 4.11
C LEU A 348 15.09 17.13 5.01
N ALA A 349 15.59 18.29 4.57
CA ALA A 349 16.44 19.17 5.36
C ALA A 349 15.70 19.68 6.61
N ARG A 350 14.44 20.12 6.46
CA ARG A 350 13.60 20.55 7.60
C ARG A 350 13.32 19.41 8.57
N TYR A 351 13.13 18.20 8.09
CA TYR A 351 12.96 17.04 8.96
C TYR A 351 14.23 16.74 9.77
N ILE A 352 15.41 16.82 9.14
CA ILE A 352 16.72 16.66 9.81
C ILE A 352 16.87 17.69 10.93
N GLU A 353 16.56 18.95 10.64
CA GLU A 353 16.59 20.04 11.61
C GLU A 353 15.61 19.83 12.76
N LEU A 354 14.33 19.54 12.44
CA LEU A 354 13.26 19.25 13.40
C LEU A 354 13.66 18.16 14.41
N LYS A 355 14.33 17.12 13.93
CA LYS A 355 14.75 15.98 14.77
C LYS A 355 16.14 16.12 15.37
N GLY A 356 16.88 17.18 15.07
CA GLY A 356 18.26 17.38 15.52
C GLY A 356 19.20 16.26 15.08
N LEU A 357 18.97 15.68 13.88
CA LEU A 357 19.73 14.52 13.40
C LEU A 357 21.12 14.93 12.90
N LYS A 358 22.13 14.15 13.28
CA LYS A 358 23.49 14.29 12.74
C LYS A 358 23.65 13.35 11.55
N VAL A 359 23.74 13.92 10.37
CA VAL A 359 23.93 13.19 9.12
C VAL A 359 25.17 13.75 8.44
N ALA A 360 26.15 12.88 8.14
CA ALA A 360 27.26 13.23 7.26
C ALA A 360 26.93 12.77 5.83
N VAL A 361 26.81 13.74 4.94
CA VAL A 361 26.39 13.56 3.53
C VAL A 361 27.44 14.14 2.60
#